data_38552201269bec982bb22787f1b94c66
#
_entry.id   38552201269bec982bb22787f1b94c66
#
_cell.length_a   1.000
_cell.length_b   1.000
_cell.length_c   1.000
_cell.angle_alpha   90.00
_cell.angle_beta   90.00
_cell.angle_gamma   90.00
#
_symmetry.space_group_name_H-M   'P 1'
#
loop_
_entity.id
_entity.type
_entity.pdbx_description
1 polymer ?
#
loop_
_entity_poly.entity_id
_entity_poly.type
_entity_poly.pdbx_seq_one_letter_code
_entity_poly.pdbx_strand_id
1 'polypeptide(L)'
;SILYNLFYTTNGIPGTPLNVCSTFIVFFIILGSFLEKTGIGGFFVDLANAIAGYASGGPAKVAVISSALEGMYSGSSVANTVGSGSVTIPVMKSIGYKPEFAAAVEAAASTGGQIMPPIMGAAAFLMSEITAIPYVTIAVAAILPAILYFTGIFMMIHFEAKKLGLKGLPKDSIPNFFKLFFRKGYLFLPIVVLV
;
A
#
# COMPACT_ATOMS: atom_id res chain seq x y z
N SER A 1 -11.80 -3.62 -41.30
CA SER A 1 -11.68 -2.18 -41.04
C SER A 1 -11.18 -1.92 -39.61
N ILE A 2 -10.56 -0.78 -39.34
CA ILE A 2 -10.05 -0.40 -38.03
C ILE A 2 -11.17 -0.41 -36.98
N LEU A 3 -12.35 0.14 -37.31
CA LEU A 3 -13.52 0.13 -36.43
C LEU A 3 -14.00 -1.27 -36.09
N TYR A 4 -13.99 -2.19 -37.03
CA TYR A 4 -14.37 -3.58 -36.78
C TYR A 4 -13.40 -4.23 -35.77
N ASN A 5 -12.11 -4.12 -36.01
CA ASN A 5 -11.09 -4.66 -35.07
C ASN A 5 -11.17 -4.04 -33.70
N LEU A 6 -11.47 -2.72 -33.62
CA LEU A 6 -11.52 -1.99 -32.36
C LEU A 6 -12.73 -2.39 -31.49
N PHE A 7 -13.90 -2.58 -32.08
CA PHE A 7 -15.15 -2.77 -31.33
C PHE A 7 -15.70 -4.20 -31.34
N TYR A 8 -15.31 -5.03 -32.31
CA TYR A 8 -15.92 -6.36 -32.52
C TYR A 8 -14.95 -7.52 -32.42
N THR A 9 -13.67 -7.28 -32.09
CA THR A 9 -12.69 -8.36 -31.91
C THR A 9 -12.10 -8.31 -30.51
N THR A 10 -11.63 -9.47 -30.03
CA THR A 10 -10.92 -9.61 -28.75
C THR A 10 -9.55 -8.95 -28.74
N ASN A 11 -9.05 -8.50 -29.89
CA ASN A 11 -7.81 -7.73 -30.01
C ASN A 11 -8.03 -6.20 -29.91
N GLY A 12 -9.29 -5.76 -29.78
CA GLY A 12 -9.67 -4.36 -29.61
C GLY A 12 -10.07 -4.01 -28.19
N ILE A 13 -11.02 -3.06 -28.07
CA ILE A 13 -11.55 -2.62 -26.75
C ILE A 13 -12.14 -3.80 -25.95
N PRO A 14 -12.95 -4.72 -26.53
CA PRO A 14 -13.48 -5.89 -25.82
C PRO A 14 -12.44 -6.99 -25.60
N GLY A 15 -11.18 -6.63 -25.37
CA GLY A 15 -10.08 -7.55 -25.16
C GLY A 15 -9.85 -7.90 -23.69
N THR A 16 -8.72 -8.60 -23.43
CA THR A 16 -8.29 -9.02 -22.08
C THR A 16 -8.33 -7.89 -21.05
N PRO A 17 -7.88 -6.64 -21.33
CA PRO A 17 -7.91 -5.59 -20.32
C PRO A 17 -9.32 -5.23 -19.84
N LEU A 18 -10.30 -5.16 -20.75
CA LEU A 18 -11.69 -4.87 -20.38
C LEU A 18 -12.32 -6.04 -19.61
N ASN A 19 -12.04 -7.28 -20.02
CA ASN A 19 -12.53 -8.48 -19.34
C ASN A 19 -12.01 -8.52 -17.88
N VAL A 20 -10.71 -8.33 -17.69
CA VAL A 20 -10.10 -8.28 -16.33
C VAL A 20 -10.67 -7.13 -15.50
N CYS A 21 -10.86 -5.96 -16.12
CA CYS A 21 -11.45 -4.81 -15.44
C CYS A 21 -12.85 -5.12 -14.92
N SER A 22 -13.71 -5.70 -15.76
CA SER A 22 -15.11 -5.97 -15.43
C SER A 22 -15.29 -7.14 -14.45
N THR A 23 -14.41 -8.15 -14.47
CA THR A 23 -14.51 -9.34 -13.61
C THR A 23 -13.82 -9.22 -12.28
N PHE A 24 -12.62 -8.62 -12.22
CA PHE A 24 -11.81 -8.59 -11.00
C PHE A 24 -11.63 -7.18 -10.44
N ILE A 25 -11.17 -6.23 -11.26
CA ILE A 25 -10.73 -4.93 -10.78
C ILE A 25 -11.88 -4.16 -10.14
N VAL A 26 -13.07 -4.16 -10.76
CA VAL A 26 -14.26 -3.47 -10.23
C VAL A 26 -14.64 -4.01 -8.85
N PHE A 27 -14.63 -5.31 -8.64
CA PHE A 27 -14.94 -5.91 -7.34
C PHE A 27 -13.92 -5.52 -6.27
N PHE A 28 -12.63 -5.52 -6.61
CA PHE A 28 -11.59 -5.11 -5.66
C PHE A 28 -11.62 -3.61 -5.35
N ILE A 29 -11.98 -2.76 -6.31
CA ILE A 29 -12.19 -1.32 -6.06
C ILE A 29 -13.37 -1.11 -5.09
N ILE A 30 -14.48 -1.80 -5.30
CA ILE A 30 -15.64 -1.73 -4.40
C ILE A 30 -15.26 -2.21 -3.00
N LEU A 31 -14.58 -3.36 -2.89
CA LEU A 31 -14.12 -3.90 -1.62
C LEU A 31 -13.15 -2.94 -0.93
N GLY A 32 -12.16 -2.41 -1.65
CA GLY A 32 -11.19 -1.44 -1.12
C GLY A 32 -11.87 -0.18 -0.59
N SER A 33 -12.81 0.38 -1.35
CA SER A 33 -13.58 1.56 -0.94
C SER A 33 -14.45 1.28 0.29
N PHE A 34 -15.01 0.07 0.39
CA PHE A 34 -15.75 -0.35 1.58
C PHE A 34 -14.83 -0.46 2.80
N LEU A 35 -13.68 -1.12 2.65
CA LEU A 35 -12.70 -1.27 3.72
C LEU A 35 -12.16 0.08 4.20
N GLU A 36 -11.91 1.03 3.29
CA GLU A 36 -11.50 2.39 3.65
C GLU A 36 -12.52 3.07 4.57
N LYS A 37 -13.81 2.92 4.30
CA LYS A 37 -14.89 3.46 5.14
C LYS A 37 -15.00 2.80 6.52
N THR A 38 -14.47 1.61 6.71
CA THR A 38 -14.42 0.94 8.04
C THR A 38 -13.35 1.52 8.97
N GLY A 39 -12.47 2.40 8.46
CA GLY A 39 -11.37 3.00 9.24
C GLY A 39 -10.14 2.11 9.34
N ILE A 40 -9.98 1.12 8.45
CA ILE A 40 -8.82 0.23 8.40
C ILE A 40 -7.52 0.99 8.16
N GLY A 41 -7.52 2.07 7.34
CA GLY A 41 -6.35 2.91 7.09
C GLY A 41 -5.83 3.55 8.38
N GLY A 42 -6.70 4.17 9.18
CA GLY A 42 -6.33 4.72 10.48
C GLY A 42 -5.76 3.66 11.45
N PHE A 43 -6.33 2.46 11.43
CA PHE A 43 -5.81 1.34 12.22
C PHE A 43 -4.39 0.93 11.77
N PHE A 44 -4.11 0.92 10.46
CA PHE A 44 -2.79 0.60 9.94
C PHE A 44 -1.74 1.66 10.25
N VAL A 45 -2.11 2.95 10.22
CA VAL A 45 -1.25 4.03 10.68
C VAL A 45 -0.95 3.88 12.17
N ASP A 46 -1.95 3.60 13.02
CA ASP A 46 -1.77 3.36 14.45
C ASP A 46 -0.84 2.15 14.70
N LEU A 47 -1.02 1.07 13.94
CA LEU A 47 -0.20 -0.14 14.02
C LEU A 47 1.24 0.13 13.60
N ALA A 48 1.45 0.84 12.50
CA ALA A 48 2.76 1.25 12.03
C ALA A 48 3.47 2.16 13.05
N ASN A 49 2.73 3.08 13.70
CA ASN A 49 3.24 3.90 14.79
C ASN A 49 3.69 3.05 15.98
N ALA A 50 2.92 2.03 16.35
CA ALA A 50 3.29 1.13 17.45
C ALA A 50 4.57 0.33 17.16
N ILE A 51 4.86 0.03 15.89
CA ILE A 51 6.03 -0.75 15.46
C ILE A 51 7.27 0.14 15.29
N ALA A 52 7.15 1.27 14.60
CA ALA A 52 8.29 2.06 14.12
C ALA A 52 8.33 3.52 14.58
N GLY A 53 7.27 4.01 15.23
CA GLY A 53 7.15 5.42 15.61
C GLY A 53 8.25 5.92 16.56
N TYR A 54 8.78 5.05 17.42
CA TYR A 54 9.85 5.39 18.37
C TYR A 54 11.25 5.45 17.74
N ALA A 55 11.43 4.87 16.57
CA ALA A 55 12.74 4.78 15.92
C ALA A 55 13.17 6.13 15.35
N SER A 56 14.49 6.32 15.14
CA SER A 56 15.02 7.48 14.43
C SER A 56 14.30 7.65 13.08
N GLY A 57 13.75 8.85 12.84
CA GLY A 57 12.92 9.13 11.67
C GLY A 57 11.58 8.39 11.66
N GLY A 58 11.04 8.08 12.84
CA GLY A 58 9.83 7.27 13.04
C GLY A 58 8.68 7.57 12.09
N PRO A 59 8.20 8.81 11.95
CA PRO A 59 7.08 9.13 11.06
C PRO A 59 7.26 8.72 9.61
N ALA A 60 8.46 8.83 9.06
CA ALA A 60 8.72 8.39 7.68
C ALA A 60 8.73 6.84 7.56
N LYS A 61 9.21 6.15 8.58
CA LYS A 61 9.13 4.68 8.66
C LYS A 61 7.69 4.19 8.83
N VAL A 62 6.90 4.93 9.62
CA VAL A 62 5.46 4.70 9.77
C VAL A 62 4.75 4.83 8.42
N ALA A 63 5.07 5.86 7.63
CA ALA A 63 4.52 6.03 6.28
C ALA A 63 4.79 4.79 5.40
N VAL A 64 6.02 4.25 5.42
CA VAL A 64 6.37 3.06 4.65
C VAL A 64 5.59 1.83 5.09
N ILE A 65 5.49 1.59 6.40
CA ILE A 65 4.80 0.41 6.94
C ILE A 65 3.29 0.53 6.73
N SER A 66 2.69 1.71 6.98
CA SER A 66 1.26 1.91 6.75
C SER A 66 0.90 1.77 5.27
N SER A 67 1.71 2.35 4.37
CA SER A 67 1.51 2.21 2.92
C SER A 67 1.65 0.77 2.44
N ALA A 68 2.57 -0.03 3.02
CA ALA A 68 2.66 -1.46 2.72
C ALA A 68 1.38 -2.21 3.16
N LEU A 69 0.87 -1.92 4.35
CA LEU A 69 -0.36 -2.54 4.85
C LEU A 69 -1.60 -2.07 4.08
N GLU A 70 -1.69 -0.78 3.72
CA GLU A 70 -2.78 -0.25 2.89
C GLU A 70 -2.74 -0.82 1.48
N GLY A 71 -1.54 -1.03 0.92
CA GLY A 71 -1.35 -1.69 -0.37
C GLY A 71 -1.96 -3.09 -0.44
N MET A 72 -2.00 -3.81 0.68
CA MET A 72 -2.58 -5.16 0.75
C MET A 72 -4.07 -5.21 0.35
N TYR A 73 -4.81 -4.11 0.52
CA TYR A 73 -6.23 -4.10 0.19
C TYR A 73 -6.62 -3.07 -0.88
N SER A 74 -5.85 -1.99 -1.05
CA SER A 74 -6.19 -0.93 -2.01
C SER A 74 -5.72 -1.24 -3.43
N GLY A 75 -4.53 -1.84 -3.58
CA GLY A 75 -3.88 -2.08 -4.86
C GLY A 75 -3.64 -0.81 -5.70
N SER A 76 -3.92 0.38 -5.14
CA SER A 76 -3.87 1.66 -5.83
C SER A 76 -2.89 2.61 -5.14
N SER A 77 -1.81 2.97 -5.86
CA SER A 77 -0.83 3.94 -5.35
C SER A 77 -1.44 5.31 -5.11
N VAL A 78 -2.39 5.73 -5.94
CA VAL A 78 -3.06 7.04 -5.80
C VAL A 78 -3.94 7.06 -4.55
N ALA A 79 -4.80 6.05 -4.36
CA ALA A 79 -5.65 5.96 -3.17
C ALA A 79 -4.80 5.89 -1.90
N ASN A 80 -3.72 5.10 -1.92
CA ASN A 80 -2.80 4.96 -0.80
C ASN A 80 -2.11 6.31 -0.47
N THR A 81 -1.58 7.02 -1.49
CA THR A 81 -0.95 8.34 -1.28
C THR A 81 -1.93 9.37 -0.70
N VAL A 82 -3.18 9.37 -1.13
CA VAL A 82 -4.21 10.30 -0.61
C VAL A 82 -4.63 9.90 0.81
N GLY A 83 -4.82 8.60 1.06
CA GLY A 83 -5.24 8.08 2.36
C GLY A 83 -4.18 8.32 3.44
N SER A 84 -3.07 7.60 3.39
CA SER A 84 -2.00 7.72 4.38
C SER A 84 -1.25 9.04 4.31
N GLY A 85 -0.98 9.57 3.12
CA GLY A 85 -0.19 10.78 2.92
C GLY A 85 -0.80 12.03 3.52
N SER A 86 -2.13 12.11 3.61
CA SER A 86 -2.80 13.22 4.28
C SER A 86 -2.43 13.34 5.76
N VAL A 87 -2.06 12.24 6.40
CA VAL A 87 -1.64 12.16 7.80
C VAL A 87 -0.12 12.14 7.92
N THR A 88 0.55 11.28 7.15
CA THR A 88 1.99 11.01 7.31
C THR A 88 2.88 12.16 6.84
N ILE A 89 2.53 12.85 5.74
CA ILE A 89 3.32 13.96 5.21
C ILE A 89 3.41 15.13 6.22
N PRO A 90 2.29 15.64 6.81
CA PRO A 90 2.36 16.67 7.84
C PRO A 90 3.22 16.25 9.05
N VAL A 91 3.10 14.98 9.50
CA VAL A 91 3.88 14.48 10.63
C VAL A 91 5.37 14.37 10.29
N MET A 92 5.75 13.93 9.10
CA MET A 92 7.14 13.93 8.64
C MET A 92 7.72 15.34 8.62
N LYS A 93 6.96 16.33 8.12
CA LYS A 93 7.39 17.75 8.12
C LYS A 93 7.57 18.30 9.53
N SER A 94 6.71 17.96 10.47
CA SER A 94 6.76 18.48 11.84
C SER A 94 8.01 18.04 12.61
N ILE A 95 8.63 16.92 12.25
CA ILE A 95 9.85 16.42 12.88
C ILE A 95 11.14 16.86 12.16
N GLY A 96 11.02 17.61 11.04
CA GLY A 96 12.14 18.25 10.36
C GLY A 96 12.54 17.65 9.02
N TYR A 97 11.75 16.75 8.43
CA TYR A 97 11.95 16.37 7.03
C TYR A 97 11.57 17.51 6.08
N LYS A 98 12.34 17.65 5.01
CA LYS A 98 11.99 18.57 3.92
C LYS A 98 10.66 18.15 3.25
N PRO A 99 9.80 19.10 2.86
CA PRO A 99 8.51 18.79 2.23
C PRO A 99 8.64 17.88 1.01
N GLU A 100 9.66 18.11 0.16
CA GLU A 100 9.90 17.35 -1.05
C GLU A 100 10.29 15.91 -0.72
N PHE A 101 11.11 15.71 0.32
CA PHE A 101 11.50 14.37 0.78
C PHE A 101 10.30 13.62 1.37
N ALA A 102 9.49 14.29 2.19
CA ALA A 102 8.29 13.69 2.77
C ALA A 102 7.29 13.25 1.68
N ALA A 103 7.08 14.09 0.67
CA ALA A 103 6.23 13.74 -0.47
C ALA A 103 6.82 12.58 -1.30
N ALA A 104 8.13 12.58 -1.53
CA ALA A 104 8.80 11.51 -2.27
C ALA A 104 8.73 10.16 -1.54
N VAL A 105 8.91 10.15 -0.21
CA VAL A 105 8.77 8.94 0.61
C VAL A 105 7.37 8.38 0.50
N GLU A 106 6.34 9.23 0.63
CA GLU A 106 4.95 8.79 0.54
C GLU A 106 4.61 8.24 -0.84
N ALA A 107 5.01 8.95 -1.90
CA ALA A 107 4.77 8.51 -3.28
C ALA A 107 5.48 7.18 -3.59
N ALA A 108 6.73 7.02 -3.16
CA ALA A 108 7.47 5.78 -3.34
C ALA A 108 6.84 4.63 -2.53
N ALA A 109 6.54 4.84 -1.25
CA ALA A 109 5.92 3.81 -0.41
C ALA A 109 4.55 3.37 -0.95
N SER A 110 3.71 4.33 -1.35
CA SER A 110 2.39 4.06 -1.92
C SER A 110 2.47 3.31 -3.25
N THR A 111 3.49 3.60 -4.08
CA THR A 111 3.73 2.86 -5.33
C THR A 111 4.05 1.39 -5.05
N GLY A 112 4.80 1.10 -3.99
CA GLY A 112 5.06 -0.27 -3.54
C GLY A 112 3.81 -1.06 -3.17
N GLY A 113 2.72 -0.39 -2.80
CA GLY A 113 1.44 -1.04 -2.54
C GLY A 113 0.88 -1.81 -3.73
N GLN A 114 1.23 -1.44 -4.96
CA GLN A 114 0.78 -2.15 -6.17
C GLN A 114 1.39 -3.55 -6.33
N ILE A 115 2.55 -3.80 -5.71
CA ILE A 115 3.19 -5.11 -5.71
C ILE A 115 3.00 -5.86 -4.40
N MET A 116 2.27 -5.29 -3.44
CA MET A 116 2.06 -5.89 -2.13
C MET A 116 0.88 -6.87 -2.14
N PRO A 117 1.11 -8.19 -1.94
CA PRO A 117 0.02 -9.16 -1.84
C PRO A 117 -0.89 -8.87 -0.62
N PRO A 118 -2.16 -9.33 -0.62
CA PRO A 118 -2.77 -10.24 -1.59
C PRO A 118 -3.43 -9.58 -2.81
N ILE A 119 -3.91 -8.32 -2.74
CA ILE A 119 -4.71 -7.75 -3.84
C ILE A 119 -3.83 -7.23 -4.98
N MET A 120 -2.72 -6.55 -4.66
CA MET A 120 -1.82 -5.95 -5.65
C MET A 120 -2.53 -4.95 -6.60
N GLY A 121 -1.81 -4.41 -7.57
CA GLY A 121 -2.38 -3.55 -8.59
C GLY A 121 -2.99 -4.31 -9.77
N ALA A 122 -3.73 -3.60 -10.61
CA ALA A 122 -4.40 -4.16 -11.81
C ALA A 122 -3.45 -4.94 -12.74
N ALA A 123 -2.18 -4.57 -12.78
CA ALA A 123 -1.16 -5.23 -13.60
C ALA A 123 -0.98 -6.72 -13.24
N ALA A 124 -1.17 -7.10 -11.98
CA ALA A 124 -1.03 -8.49 -11.54
C ALA A 124 -2.16 -9.39 -12.11
N PHE A 125 -3.37 -8.86 -12.21
CA PHE A 125 -4.50 -9.57 -12.84
C PHE A 125 -4.30 -9.70 -14.34
N LEU A 126 -3.83 -8.64 -15.01
CA LEU A 126 -3.47 -8.69 -16.43
C LEU A 126 -2.35 -9.70 -16.69
N MET A 127 -1.36 -9.75 -15.81
CA MET A 127 -0.26 -10.72 -15.89
C MET A 127 -0.80 -12.15 -15.82
N SER A 128 -1.72 -12.44 -14.90
CA SER A 128 -2.35 -13.75 -14.76
C SER A 128 -3.06 -14.18 -16.04
N GLU A 129 -3.85 -13.30 -16.64
CA GLU A 129 -4.59 -13.59 -17.88
C GLU A 129 -3.67 -13.76 -19.09
N ILE A 130 -2.65 -12.90 -19.25
CA ILE A 130 -1.75 -12.95 -20.41
C ILE A 130 -0.82 -14.16 -20.33
N THR A 131 -0.32 -14.51 -19.14
CA THR A 131 0.63 -15.61 -18.96
C THR A 131 -0.04 -16.95 -18.70
N ALA A 132 -1.35 -16.97 -18.45
CA ALA A 132 -2.11 -18.14 -17.98
C ALA A 132 -1.54 -18.76 -16.67
N ILE A 133 -0.80 -17.97 -15.88
CA ILE A 133 -0.30 -18.37 -14.57
C ILE A 133 -1.37 -18.02 -13.53
N PRO A 134 -1.76 -18.94 -12.62
CA PRO A 134 -2.73 -18.65 -11.58
C PRO A 134 -2.33 -17.43 -10.73
N TYR A 135 -3.28 -16.55 -10.44
CA TYR A 135 -3.06 -15.32 -9.69
C TYR A 135 -2.33 -15.56 -8.34
N VAL A 136 -2.71 -16.62 -7.62
CA VAL A 136 -2.08 -16.99 -6.34
C VAL A 136 -0.58 -17.23 -6.49
N THR A 137 -0.17 -17.88 -7.58
CA THR A 137 1.27 -18.11 -7.87
C THR A 137 2.01 -16.80 -8.07
N ILE A 138 1.40 -15.85 -8.80
CA ILE A 138 1.95 -14.51 -9.00
C ILE A 138 2.04 -13.76 -7.67
N ALA A 139 0.99 -13.82 -6.84
CA ALA A 139 0.94 -13.19 -5.54
C ALA A 139 2.05 -13.70 -4.60
N VAL A 140 2.25 -15.02 -4.54
CA VAL A 140 3.34 -15.62 -3.75
C VAL A 140 4.71 -15.19 -4.28
N ALA A 141 4.91 -15.18 -5.60
CA ALA A 141 6.15 -14.72 -6.20
C ALA A 141 6.43 -13.24 -5.95
N ALA A 142 5.39 -12.40 -5.83
CA ALA A 142 5.49 -10.98 -5.56
C ALA A 142 5.96 -10.65 -4.12
N ILE A 143 5.88 -11.59 -3.17
CA ILE A 143 6.29 -11.36 -1.78
C ILE A 143 7.76 -10.93 -1.71
N LEU A 144 8.65 -11.62 -2.41
CA LEU A 144 10.07 -11.30 -2.37
C LEU A 144 10.41 -9.93 -2.95
N PRO A 145 9.93 -9.56 -4.16
CA PRO A 145 10.09 -8.20 -4.69
C PRO A 145 9.50 -7.12 -3.77
N ALA A 146 8.33 -7.36 -3.19
CA ALA A 146 7.70 -6.42 -2.27
C ALA A 146 8.57 -6.18 -1.02
N ILE A 147 9.05 -7.24 -0.38
CA ILE A 147 9.95 -7.13 0.78
C ILE A 147 11.22 -6.35 0.42
N LEU A 148 11.85 -6.64 -0.71
CA LEU A 148 13.05 -5.95 -1.14
C LEU A 148 12.79 -4.47 -1.42
N TYR A 149 11.67 -4.15 -2.07
CA TYR A 149 11.25 -2.78 -2.37
C TYR A 149 11.06 -1.95 -1.09
N PHE A 150 10.24 -2.43 -0.16
CA PHE A 150 9.97 -1.73 1.09
C PHE A 150 11.21 -1.65 1.99
N THR A 151 12.05 -2.68 2.00
CA THR A 151 13.33 -2.65 2.72
C THR A 151 14.25 -1.59 2.15
N GLY A 152 14.34 -1.42 0.83
CA GLY A 152 15.13 -0.38 0.18
C GLY A 152 14.70 1.03 0.61
N ILE A 153 13.40 1.32 0.57
CA ILE A 153 12.85 2.61 1.02
C ILE A 153 13.12 2.82 2.52
N PHE A 154 12.88 1.80 3.33
CA PHE A 154 13.08 1.86 4.78
C PHE A 154 14.54 2.18 5.15
N MET A 155 15.50 1.56 4.46
CA MET A 155 16.94 1.81 4.66
C MET A 155 17.33 3.22 4.23
N MET A 156 16.84 3.70 3.07
CA MET A 156 17.06 5.07 2.61
C MET A 156 16.58 6.09 3.64
N ILE A 157 15.37 5.91 4.16
CA ILE A 157 14.79 6.76 5.21
C ILE A 157 15.63 6.70 6.49
N HIS A 158 16.09 5.52 6.87
CA HIS A 158 16.91 5.35 8.06
C HIS A 158 18.23 6.14 7.99
N PHE A 159 18.90 6.08 6.84
CA PHE A 159 20.15 6.83 6.65
C PHE A 159 19.90 8.34 6.59
N GLU A 160 18.86 8.79 5.91
CA GLU A 160 18.53 10.22 5.87
C GLU A 160 18.13 10.75 7.25
N ALA A 161 17.34 9.99 8.01
CA ALA A 161 17.00 10.34 9.40
C ALA A 161 18.24 10.48 10.30
N LYS A 162 19.21 9.56 10.16
CA LYS A 162 20.48 9.64 10.90
C LYS A 162 21.30 10.84 10.49
N LYS A 163 21.40 11.12 9.20
CA LYS A 163 22.13 12.28 8.65
C LYS A 163 21.56 13.59 9.17
N LEU A 164 20.24 13.71 9.27
CA LEU A 164 19.53 14.89 9.79
C LEU A 164 19.42 14.91 11.33
N GLY A 165 19.88 13.88 12.04
CA GLY A 165 19.78 13.78 13.50
C GLY A 165 18.34 13.69 14.02
N LEU A 166 17.40 13.22 13.19
CA LEU A 166 15.97 13.17 13.54
C LEU A 166 15.67 12.09 14.57
N LYS A 167 14.91 12.46 15.59
CA LYS A 167 14.44 11.55 16.63
C LYS A 167 13.10 10.93 16.25
N GLY A 168 12.73 9.85 16.93
CA GLY A 168 11.39 9.27 16.84
C GLY A 168 10.35 10.09 17.59
N LEU A 169 9.10 9.65 17.52
CA LEU A 169 8.00 10.22 18.29
C LEU A 169 8.19 9.95 19.80
N PRO A 170 7.70 10.86 20.67
CA PRO A 170 7.68 10.63 22.10
C PRO A 170 6.89 9.36 22.45
N LYS A 171 7.36 8.59 23.43
CA LYS A 171 6.71 7.32 23.83
C LYS A 171 5.24 7.50 24.22
N ASP A 172 4.88 8.64 24.76
CA ASP A 172 3.50 8.95 25.19
C ASP A 172 2.53 9.11 24.02
N SER A 173 3.05 9.39 22.82
CA SER A 173 2.26 9.53 21.58
C SER A 173 2.10 8.21 20.81
N ILE A 174 2.73 7.13 21.29
CA ILE A 174 2.75 5.85 20.58
C ILE A 174 1.70 4.91 21.18
N PRO A 175 0.75 4.42 20.37
CA PRO A 175 -0.25 3.47 20.86
C PRO A 175 0.40 2.15 21.30
N ASN A 176 -0.15 1.55 22.34
CA ASN A 176 0.30 0.23 22.80
C ASN A 176 -0.15 -0.84 21.80
N PHE A 177 0.81 -1.56 21.20
CA PHE A 177 0.59 -2.57 20.17
C PHE A 177 -0.47 -3.62 20.57
N PHE A 178 -0.31 -4.23 21.75
CA PHE A 178 -1.23 -5.29 22.20
C PHE A 178 -2.65 -4.74 22.41
N LYS A 179 -2.79 -3.57 23.06
CA LYS A 179 -4.09 -2.95 23.30
C LYS A 179 -4.78 -2.57 21.98
N LEU A 180 -4.02 -2.08 21.01
CA LEU A 180 -4.53 -1.74 19.69
C LEU A 180 -4.99 -2.98 18.92
N PHE A 181 -4.15 -4.03 18.92
CA PHE A 181 -4.44 -5.28 18.22
C PHE A 181 -5.69 -5.98 18.79
N PHE A 182 -5.81 -6.09 20.11
CA PHE A 182 -7.00 -6.71 20.71
C PHE A 182 -8.27 -5.88 20.54
N ARG A 183 -8.15 -4.55 20.41
CA ARG A 183 -9.32 -3.67 20.26
C ARG A 183 -9.80 -3.57 18.82
N LYS A 184 -8.90 -3.51 17.85
CA LYS A 184 -9.19 -3.23 16.44
C LYS A 184 -8.70 -4.34 15.49
N GLY A 185 -8.12 -5.44 15.99
CA GLY A 185 -7.54 -6.51 15.18
C GLY A 185 -8.55 -7.23 14.27
N TYR A 186 -9.86 -7.14 14.57
CA TYR A 186 -10.90 -7.66 13.70
C TYR A 186 -10.89 -7.02 12.30
N LEU A 187 -10.28 -5.83 12.16
CA LEU A 187 -10.10 -5.17 10.86
C LEU A 187 -9.14 -5.91 9.92
N PHE A 188 -8.30 -6.82 10.44
CA PHE A 188 -7.50 -7.72 9.60
C PHE A 188 -8.31 -8.86 8.99
N LEU A 189 -9.47 -9.18 9.54
CA LEU A 189 -10.26 -10.34 9.14
C LEU A 189 -10.60 -10.36 7.63
N PRO A 190 -11.00 -9.24 6.99
CA PRO A 190 -11.24 -9.24 5.54
C PRO A 190 -10.00 -9.60 4.71
N ILE A 191 -8.80 -9.19 5.16
CA ILE A 191 -7.55 -9.51 4.46
C ILE A 191 -7.22 -10.99 4.61
N VAL A 192 -7.44 -11.57 5.80
CA VAL A 192 -7.21 -13.00 6.07
C VAL A 192 -8.19 -13.87 5.27
N VAL A 193 -9.42 -13.41 5.06
CA VAL A 193 -10.42 -14.14 4.25
C VAL A 193 -10.08 -14.12 2.76
N LEU A 194 -9.33 -13.11 2.30
CA LEU A 194 -8.91 -12.98 0.90
C LEU A 194 -7.70 -13.86 0.52
N VAL A 195 -6.95 -14.37 1.49
CA VAL A 195 -5.77 -15.23 1.31
C VAL A 195 -6.16 -16.70 1.44
#